data_5f332a9bdf43d129425e5ab8e58983d3
#
_entry.id   5f332a9bdf43d129425e5ab8e58983d3
#
_cell.length_a   1.000
_cell.length_b   1.000
_cell.length_c   1.000
_cell.angle_alpha   90.00
_cell.angle_beta   90.00
_cell.angle_gamma   90.00
#
_symmetry.space_group_name_H-M   'P 1'
#
loop_
_entity.id
_entity.type
_entity.pdbx_description
1 polymer ?
#
loop_
_entity_poly.entity_id
_entity_poly.type
_entity_poly.pdbx_seq_one_letter_code
_entity_poly.pdbx_strand_id
1 'polypeptide(L)'
;MRVTTSKSKNSESFYITKSYTNAQGKSTSTTIKKLGTLAELSERLGTDRDGVMAWAKEQARIETEKYKKETEEAVVTIPFHSNRLMDYNRKKLFTGGYLFLQSVYYGLKMDSICRKIRYRYKFKYDLNAILSDLIYTRVLEPSSKTSSFKAAQQFLEAPTYELHDIYRALSVLAKECDLIQSEVYKNSFFLGKRNDKVLYYDCTNYYFEIEQEYGDKKYGKSKEHRPNPIIQMGLFTDGDGIPLAFSLFPGSQNEQLSLIHI
;
A
#
# COMPACT_ATOMS: atom_id res chain seq x y z
N MET A 1 -10.19 -21.89 12.26
CA MET A 1 -11.06 -22.40 11.20
C MET A 1 -11.54 -23.80 11.52
N ARG A 2 -12.56 -24.32 10.85
CA ARG A 2 -13.11 -25.66 11.10
C ARG A 2 -13.39 -26.39 9.80
N VAL A 3 -13.39 -27.72 9.85
CA VAL A 3 -13.82 -28.55 8.73
C VAL A 3 -15.35 -28.65 8.75
N THR A 4 -15.97 -28.48 7.61
CA THR A 4 -17.40 -28.75 7.38
C THR A 4 -17.56 -29.69 6.20
N THR A 5 -18.55 -30.56 6.26
CA THR A 5 -18.87 -31.50 5.19
C THR A 5 -20.24 -31.20 4.62
N SER A 6 -20.39 -31.39 3.33
CA SER A 6 -21.69 -31.35 2.65
C SER A 6 -21.94 -32.71 2.00
N LYS A 7 -23.06 -33.32 2.33
CA LYS A 7 -23.45 -34.63 1.80
C LYS A 7 -24.57 -34.46 0.78
N SER A 8 -24.41 -35.12 -0.35
CA SER A 8 -25.45 -35.34 -1.36
C SER A 8 -25.70 -36.85 -1.52
N LYS A 9 -26.73 -37.26 -2.33
CA LYS A 9 -27.03 -38.68 -2.49
C LYS A 9 -25.86 -39.57 -2.86
N ASN A 10 -24.90 -39.05 -3.63
CA ASN A 10 -23.79 -39.83 -4.20
C ASN A 10 -22.38 -39.22 -3.88
N SER A 11 -22.27 -38.20 -3.06
CA SER A 11 -21.00 -37.54 -2.81
C SER A 11 -20.98 -36.83 -1.45
N GLU A 12 -19.85 -36.91 -0.76
CA GLU A 12 -19.54 -36.11 0.42
C GLU A 12 -18.34 -35.18 0.08
N SER A 13 -18.50 -33.88 0.28
CA SER A 13 -17.44 -32.87 0.01
C SER A 13 -16.96 -32.22 1.29
N PHE A 14 -15.66 -31.94 1.37
CA PHE A 14 -14.99 -31.36 2.53
C PHE A 14 -14.60 -29.92 2.25
N TYR A 15 -14.83 -29.03 3.23
CA TYR A 15 -14.55 -27.61 3.15
C TYR A 15 -13.87 -27.12 4.43
N ILE A 16 -13.01 -26.12 4.30
CA ILE A 16 -12.53 -25.31 5.44
C ILE A 16 -13.40 -24.07 5.51
N THR A 17 -14.03 -23.85 6.67
CA THR A 17 -14.91 -22.70 6.92
C THR A 17 -14.39 -21.87 8.09
N LYS A 18 -14.63 -20.55 8.02
CA LYS A 18 -14.34 -19.58 9.09
C LYS A 18 -15.66 -19.00 9.57
N SER A 19 -15.89 -19.04 10.90
CA SER A 19 -17.01 -18.34 11.51
C SER A 19 -16.67 -16.87 11.72
N TYR A 20 -17.66 -16.00 11.52
CA TYR A 20 -17.55 -14.56 11.80
C TYR A 20 -18.94 -14.05 12.25
N THR A 21 -18.93 -12.89 12.90
CA THR A 21 -20.17 -12.19 13.27
C THR A 21 -20.44 -11.13 12.21
N ASN A 22 -21.62 -11.18 11.59
CA ASN A 22 -22.02 -10.20 10.58
C ASN A 22 -22.40 -8.86 11.22
N ALA A 23 -22.63 -7.83 10.40
CA ALA A 23 -22.99 -6.49 10.83
C ALA A 23 -24.30 -6.43 11.68
N GLN A 24 -25.11 -7.49 11.67
CA GLN A 24 -26.34 -7.63 12.44
C GLN A 24 -26.15 -8.42 13.75
N GLY A 25 -24.90 -8.69 14.15
CA GLY A 25 -24.58 -9.43 15.37
C GLY A 25 -24.83 -10.93 15.33
N LYS A 26 -25.18 -11.52 14.15
CA LYS A 26 -25.42 -12.95 14.01
C LYS A 26 -24.13 -13.68 13.62
N SER A 27 -23.84 -14.80 14.29
CA SER A 27 -22.75 -15.69 13.90
C SER A 27 -23.08 -16.39 12.58
N THR A 28 -22.20 -16.28 11.63
CA THR A 28 -22.28 -16.92 10.32
C THR A 28 -20.93 -17.52 9.93
N SER A 29 -20.87 -18.26 8.83
CA SER A 29 -19.60 -18.85 8.37
C SER A 29 -19.43 -18.66 6.87
N THR A 30 -18.20 -18.46 6.45
CA THR A 30 -17.81 -18.41 5.04
C THR A 30 -16.87 -19.56 4.71
N THR A 31 -16.98 -20.09 3.49
CA THR A 31 -16.06 -21.12 2.99
C THR A 31 -14.77 -20.44 2.53
N ILE A 32 -13.67 -20.87 3.12
CA ILE A 32 -12.32 -20.38 2.76
C ILE A 32 -11.73 -21.23 1.64
N LYS A 33 -11.90 -22.57 1.75
CA LYS A 33 -11.30 -23.51 0.80
C LYS A 33 -12.14 -24.77 0.65
N LYS A 34 -12.33 -25.23 -0.59
CA LYS A 34 -12.84 -26.56 -0.88
C LYS A 34 -11.65 -27.53 -0.94
N LEU A 35 -11.71 -28.61 -0.17
CA LEU A 35 -10.65 -29.63 -0.12
C LEU A 35 -10.82 -30.69 -1.20
N GLY A 36 -12.05 -31.05 -1.53
CA GLY A 36 -12.39 -32.05 -2.51
C GLY A 36 -13.53 -32.95 -2.06
N THR A 37 -13.88 -33.92 -2.86
CA THR A 37 -14.87 -34.98 -2.53
C THR A 37 -14.21 -36.13 -1.78
N LEU A 38 -14.99 -36.92 -1.05
CA LEU A 38 -14.50 -38.10 -0.33
C LEU A 38 -13.80 -39.08 -1.29
N ALA A 39 -14.37 -39.34 -2.47
CA ALA A 39 -13.77 -40.24 -3.45
C ALA A 39 -12.40 -39.78 -3.92
N GLU A 40 -12.29 -38.50 -4.35
CA GLU A 40 -11.01 -37.88 -4.77
C GLU A 40 -9.95 -37.89 -3.66
N LEU A 41 -10.38 -37.59 -2.42
CA LEU A 41 -9.47 -37.53 -1.29
C LEU A 41 -9.03 -38.91 -0.81
N SER A 42 -9.93 -39.89 -0.80
CA SER A 42 -9.61 -41.30 -0.46
C SER A 42 -8.65 -41.92 -1.46
N GLU A 43 -8.83 -41.67 -2.76
CA GLU A 43 -7.93 -42.13 -3.82
C GLU A 43 -6.55 -41.48 -3.68
N ARG A 44 -6.52 -40.15 -3.48
CA ARG A 44 -5.27 -39.40 -3.36
C ARG A 44 -4.46 -39.72 -2.11
N LEU A 45 -5.13 -39.98 -0.97
CA LEU A 45 -4.50 -40.21 0.32
C LEU A 45 -4.35 -41.68 0.66
N GLY A 46 -4.95 -42.58 -0.12
CA GLY A 46 -4.92 -44.02 0.13
C GLY A 46 -5.55 -44.44 1.46
N THR A 47 -6.58 -43.71 1.93
CA THR A 47 -7.15 -43.89 3.26
C THR A 47 -8.69 -43.85 3.22
N ASP A 48 -9.28 -44.32 4.30
CA ASP A 48 -10.74 -44.31 4.51
C ASP A 48 -11.27 -42.90 4.88
N ARG A 49 -12.59 -42.82 5.12
CA ARG A 49 -13.26 -41.56 5.50
C ARG A 49 -12.66 -40.91 6.75
N ASP A 50 -12.25 -41.71 7.73
CA ASP A 50 -11.74 -41.21 9.01
C ASP A 50 -10.31 -40.63 8.81
N GLY A 51 -9.51 -41.26 7.99
CA GLY A 51 -8.21 -40.73 7.59
C GLY A 51 -8.33 -39.43 6.77
N VAL A 52 -9.30 -39.35 5.84
CA VAL A 52 -9.59 -38.11 5.13
C VAL A 52 -10.03 -37.00 6.08
N MET A 53 -10.86 -37.31 7.08
CA MET A 53 -11.28 -36.35 8.08
C MET A 53 -10.12 -35.86 8.96
N ALA A 54 -9.23 -36.77 9.35
CA ALA A 54 -8.01 -36.42 10.13
C ALA A 54 -7.10 -35.49 9.31
N TRP A 55 -6.86 -35.82 8.04
CA TRP A 55 -6.10 -34.95 7.14
C TRP A 55 -6.77 -33.57 6.94
N ALA A 56 -8.10 -33.53 6.75
CA ALA A 56 -8.84 -32.27 6.58
C ALA A 56 -8.75 -31.38 7.82
N LYS A 57 -8.77 -31.96 9.04
CA LYS A 57 -8.58 -31.24 10.30
C LYS A 57 -7.17 -30.65 10.38
N GLU A 58 -6.14 -31.39 9.95
CA GLU A 58 -4.76 -30.87 9.91
C GLU A 58 -4.63 -29.71 8.91
N GLN A 59 -5.25 -29.82 7.72
CA GLN A 59 -5.29 -28.70 6.78
C GLN A 59 -5.97 -27.45 7.38
N ALA A 60 -7.06 -27.64 8.13
CA ALA A 60 -7.74 -26.53 8.79
C ALA A 60 -6.89 -25.92 9.92
N ARG A 61 -6.03 -26.72 10.60
CA ARG A 61 -5.06 -26.24 11.58
C ARG A 61 -3.98 -25.38 10.92
N ILE A 62 -3.39 -25.85 9.82
CA ILE A 62 -2.38 -25.13 9.02
C ILE A 62 -2.93 -23.79 8.54
N GLU A 63 -4.13 -23.79 7.95
CA GLU A 63 -4.78 -22.55 7.48
C GLU A 63 -5.12 -21.60 8.66
N THR A 64 -5.42 -22.13 9.84
CA THR A 64 -5.64 -21.32 11.04
C THR A 64 -4.35 -20.65 11.52
N GLU A 65 -3.24 -21.39 11.55
CA GLU A 65 -1.93 -20.87 11.94
C GLU A 65 -1.44 -19.80 10.94
N LYS A 66 -1.60 -20.06 9.64
CA LYS A 66 -1.29 -19.09 8.59
C LYS A 66 -2.11 -17.80 8.78
N TYR A 67 -3.41 -17.92 9.00
CA TYR A 67 -4.29 -16.79 9.23
C TYR A 67 -3.93 -16.01 10.52
N LYS A 68 -3.54 -16.72 11.60
CA LYS A 68 -3.08 -16.08 12.83
C LYS A 68 -1.81 -15.28 12.60
N LYS A 69 -0.81 -15.84 11.91
CA LYS A 69 0.43 -15.13 11.55
C LYS A 69 0.14 -13.88 10.73
N GLU A 70 -0.69 -13.99 9.68
CA GLU A 70 -1.10 -12.85 8.86
C GLU A 70 -1.84 -11.77 9.67
N THR A 71 -2.60 -12.18 10.70
CA THR A 71 -3.33 -11.24 11.58
C THR A 71 -2.42 -10.65 12.67
N GLU A 72 -1.47 -11.42 13.18
CA GLU A 72 -0.47 -10.95 14.16
C GLU A 72 0.53 -9.96 13.53
N GLU A 73 0.90 -10.17 12.27
CA GLU A 73 1.73 -9.23 11.50
C GLU A 73 1.03 -7.88 11.24
N ALA A 74 -0.30 -7.84 11.33
CA ALA A 74 -1.09 -6.60 11.23
C ALA A 74 -1.20 -5.83 12.56
N VAL A 75 -0.60 -6.32 13.65
CA VAL A 75 -0.61 -5.65 14.95
C VAL A 75 0.55 -4.65 15.01
N VAL A 76 0.22 -3.38 15.11
CA VAL A 76 1.18 -2.31 15.38
C VAL A 76 1.39 -2.23 16.88
N THR A 77 2.58 -2.60 17.36
CA THR A 77 2.96 -2.43 18.77
C THR A 77 3.55 -1.04 18.97
N ILE A 78 2.84 -0.20 19.71
CA ILE A 78 3.28 1.15 20.04
C ILE A 78 3.92 1.12 21.42
N PRO A 79 5.24 1.36 21.54
CA PRO A 79 5.88 1.45 22.86
C PRO A 79 5.48 2.80 23.50
N PHE A 80 4.62 2.76 24.48
CA PHE A 80 4.35 3.90 25.34
C PHE A 80 5.47 4.03 26.39
N HIS A 81 6.39 4.95 26.22
CA HIS A 81 7.31 5.34 27.26
C HIS A 81 6.58 6.25 28.26
N SER A 82 5.99 5.65 29.29
CA SER A 82 5.14 6.30 30.28
C SER A 82 5.86 7.17 31.31
N ASN A 83 7.16 7.41 31.18
CA ASN A 83 7.99 8.07 32.19
C ASN A 83 7.91 9.63 32.14
N ARG A 84 7.12 10.22 31.25
CA ARG A 84 6.85 11.66 31.25
C ARG A 84 5.46 11.92 31.81
N LEU A 85 5.41 12.55 32.99
CA LEU A 85 4.17 13.14 33.49
C LEU A 85 3.66 14.17 32.47
N MET A 86 2.39 14.04 32.12
CA MET A 86 1.73 15.08 31.31
C MET A 86 1.39 16.27 32.20
N ASP A 87 1.63 17.47 31.69
CA ASP A 87 1.21 18.69 32.37
C ASP A 87 -0.31 18.67 32.61
N TYR A 88 -0.71 19.05 33.81
CA TYR A 88 -2.11 19.15 34.20
C TYR A 88 -2.85 20.09 33.23
N ASN A 89 -3.99 19.66 32.70
CA ASN A 89 -4.80 20.32 31.65
C ASN A 89 -4.26 20.32 30.22
N ARG A 90 -3.21 19.61 29.90
CA ARG A 90 -2.74 19.46 28.51
C ARG A 90 -3.36 18.23 27.87
N LYS A 91 -4.30 18.43 26.94
CA LYS A 91 -4.78 17.34 26.07
C LYS A 91 -3.72 17.05 25.04
N LYS A 92 -3.21 15.83 25.00
CA LYS A 92 -2.30 15.35 23.96
C LYS A 92 -3.10 14.44 23.02
N LEU A 93 -3.43 14.97 21.84
CA LEU A 93 -4.13 14.24 20.80
C LEU A 93 -3.10 13.74 19.79
N PHE A 94 -3.27 12.50 19.34
CA PHE A 94 -2.46 11.88 18.29
C PHE A 94 -3.35 11.46 17.14
N THR A 95 -2.84 11.65 15.93
CA THR A 95 -3.46 11.12 14.72
C THR A 95 -3.00 9.68 14.54
N GLY A 96 -3.91 8.70 14.65
CA GLY A 96 -3.59 7.26 14.53
C GLY A 96 -3.86 6.67 13.14
N GLY A 97 -4.51 7.39 12.24
CA GLY A 97 -4.90 6.87 10.92
C GLY A 97 -3.74 6.41 10.05
N TYR A 98 -2.56 7.02 10.21
CA TYR A 98 -1.36 6.65 9.45
C TYR A 98 -0.85 5.24 9.75
N LEU A 99 -1.19 4.65 10.90
CA LEU A 99 -0.76 3.31 11.28
C LEU A 99 -1.22 2.23 10.29
N PHE A 100 -2.40 2.42 9.67
CA PHE A 100 -2.87 1.54 8.59
C PHE A 100 -2.03 1.69 7.33
N LEU A 101 -1.58 2.90 7.00
CA LEU A 101 -0.73 3.17 5.85
C LEU A 101 0.69 2.65 6.08
N GLN A 102 1.13 2.59 7.32
CA GLN A 102 2.44 2.12 7.72
C GLN A 102 2.67 0.65 7.32
N SER A 103 1.64 -0.20 7.46
CA SER A 103 1.74 -1.61 7.04
C SER A 103 1.96 -1.74 5.53
N VAL A 104 1.30 -0.92 4.72
CA VAL A 104 1.49 -0.88 3.26
C VAL A 104 2.88 -0.31 2.91
N TYR A 105 3.30 0.75 3.59
CA TYR A 105 4.60 1.39 3.39
C TYR A 105 5.76 0.40 3.59
N TYR A 106 5.75 -0.33 4.71
CA TYR A 106 6.77 -1.34 5.00
C TYR A 106 6.61 -2.61 4.15
N GLY A 107 5.39 -3.00 3.79
CA GLY A 107 5.14 -4.08 2.85
C GLY A 107 5.74 -3.80 1.47
N LEU A 108 5.67 -2.56 1.00
CA LEU A 108 6.36 -2.08 -0.21
C LEU A 108 7.88 -1.90 -0.02
N LYS A 109 8.42 -2.17 1.17
CA LYS A 109 9.84 -2.05 1.53
C LYS A 109 10.41 -0.66 1.25
N MET A 110 9.59 0.38 1.49
CA MET A 110 9.98 1.77 1.25
C MET A 110 11.19 2.19 2.11
N ASP A 111 11.28 1.68 3.34
CA ASP A 111 12.44 1.85 4.22
C ASP A 111 13.74 1.34 3.59
N SER A 112 13.67 0.17 2.93
CA SER A 112 14.82 -0.41 2.23
C SER A 112 15.22 0.41 1.00
N ILE A 113 14.24 0.98 0.26
CA ILE A 113 14.49 1.89 -0.84
C ILE A 113 15.19 3.16 -0.33
N CYS A 114 14.68 3.76 0.75
CA CYS A 114 15.31 4.92 1.39
C CYS A 114 16.75 4.63 1.84
N ARG A 115 17.02 3.43 2.39
CA ARG A 115 18.39 3.00 2.73
C ARG A 115 19.29 2.91 1.51
N LYS A 116 18.83 2.34 0.39
CA LYS A 116 19.59 2.28 -0.88
C LYS A 116 19.95 3.69 -1.36
N ILE A 117 19.01 4.63 -1.32
CA ILE A 117 19.24 6.03 -1.68
C ILE A 117 20.27 6.66 -0.74
N ARG A 118 20.13 6.48 0.56
CA ARG A 118 21.05 7.03 1.56
C ARG A 118 22.51 6.62 1.32
N TYR A 119 22.79 5.43 0.84
CA TYR A 119 24.17 5.00 0.51
C TYR A 119 24.77 5.76 -0.66
N ARG A 120 23.96 6.38 -1.53
CA ARG A 120 24.42 7.16 -2.69
C ARG A 120 24.68 8.63 -2.35
N TYR A 121 24.10 9.14 -1.24
CA TYR A 121 24.09 10.55 -0.88
C TYR A 121 24.61 10.78 0.53
N LYS A 122 25.32 11.90 0.71
CA LYS A 122 25.83 12.33 2.02
C LYS A 122 24.89 13.36 2.65
N PHE A 123 23.76 12.94 3.20
CA PHE A 123 22.87 13.79 3.98
C PHE A 123 22.68 13.23 5.40
N LYS A 124 22.30 14.09 6.35
CA LYS A 124 22.18 13.74 7.78
C LYS A 124 20.73 13.49 8.23
N TYR A 125 19.76 14.01 7.48
CA TYR A 125 18.33 13.85 7.81
C TYR A 125 17.85 12.41 7.55
N ASP A 126 16.78 12.04 8.24
CA ASP A 126 16.13 10.75 8.01
C ASP A 126 15.18 10.82 6.80
N LEU A 127 15.67 10.34 5.64
CA LEU A 127 14.89 10.30 4.40
C LEU A 127 13.66 9.42 4.55
N ASN A 128 13.75 8.32 5.32
CA ASN A 128 12.63 7.40 5.50
C ASN A 128 11.51 8.07 6.29
N ALA A 129 11.81 8.74 7.40
CA ALA A 129 10.83 9.49 8.18
C ALA A 129 10.17 10.59 7.34
N ILE A 130 10.96 11.36 6.56
CA ILE A 130 10.41 12.41 5.68
C ILE A 130 9.47 11.82 4.63
N LEU A 131 9.86 10.75 3.93
CA LEU A 131 9.05 10.17 2.87
C LEU A 131 7.77 9.54 3.42
N SER A 132 7.85 8.79 4.52
CA SER A 132 6.68 8.19 5.16
C SER A 132 5.67 9.25 5.60
N ASP A 133 6.13 10.31 6.29
CA ASP A 133 5.26 11.37 6.77
C ASP A 133 4.60 12.15 5.62
N LEU A 134 5.35 12.41 4.54
CA LEU A 134 4.81 13.04 3.34
C LEU A 134 3.73 12.19 2.66
N ILE A 135 3.91 10.87 2.61
CA ILE A 135 2.91 9.95 2.06
C ILE A 135 1.68 9.90 2.98
N TYR A 136 1.88 9.71 4.28
CA TYR A 136 0.78 9.60 5.23
C TYR A 136 -0.07 10.87 5.27
N THR A 137 0.57 12.04 5.36
CA THR A 137 -0.14 13.31 5.36
C THR A 137 -0.81 13.59 4.01
N ARG A 138 -0.22 13.15 2.89
CA ARG A 138 -0.87 13.30 1.57
C ARG A 138 -2.16 12.50 1.45
N VAL A 139 -2.22 11.33 2.08
CA VAL A 139 -3.42 10.47 2.06
C VAL A 139 -4.47 10.93 3.07
N LEU A 140 -4.05 11.28 4.29
CA LEU A 140 -4.95 11.62 5.39
C LEU A 140 -5.47 13.06 5.31
N GLU A 141 -4.59 14.00 4.99
CA GLU A 141 -4.88 15.43 4.97
C GLU A 141 -4.04 16.13 3.88
N PRO A 142 -4.49 16.05 2.61
CA PRO A 142 -3.77 16.66 1.48
C PRO A 142 -3.59 18.16 1.66
N SER A 143 -2.35 18.63 1.80
CA SER A 143 -2.05 20.02 2.08
C SER A 143 -0.66 20.44 1.60
N SER A 144 -0.25 21.68 1.90
CA SER A 144 1.10 22.17 1.62
C SER A 144 2.16 21.42 2.42
N LYS A 145 3.43 21.44 1.98
CA LYS A 145 4.54 20.79 2.70
C LYS A 145 4.71 21.31 4.14
N THR A 146 4.48 22.61 4.34
CA THR A 146 4.50 23.23 5.67
C THR A 146 3.36 22.70 6.56
N SER A 147 2.16 22.59 6.01
CA SER A 147 1.02 22.02 6.74
C SER A 147 1.20 20.52 6.99
N SER A 148 1.70 19.77 6.02
CA SER A 148 2.05 18.35 6.18
C SER A 148 3.06 18.16 7.32
N PHE A 149 4.10 19.00 7.43
CA PHE A 149 5.05 18.95 8.53
C PHE A 149 4.39 19.19 9.88
N LYS A 150 3.46 20.17 9.96
CA LYS A 150 2.69 20.44 11.20
C LYS A 150 1.78 19.26 11.55
N ALA A 151 1.11 18.66 10.58
CA ALA A 151 0.25 17.48 10.79
C ALA A 151 1.06 16.28 11.29
N ALA A 152 2.25 16.04 10.73
CA ALA A 152 3.14 14.97 11.17
C ALA A 152 3.60 15.11 12.64
N GLN A 153 3.66 16.33 13.19
CA GLN A 153 3.93 16.55 14.61
C GLN A 153 2.88 15.92 15.55
N GLN A 154 1.70 15.59 15.00
CA GLN A 154 0.62 14.93 15.74
C GLN A 154 0.66 13.39 15.60
N PHE A 155 1.62 12.84 14.88
CA PHE A 155 1.83 11.40 14.85
C PHE A 155 2.43 10.91 16.16
N LEU A 156 2.28 9.64 16.46
CA LEU A 156 2.88 9.01 17.65
C LEU A 156 4.40 9.10 17.61
N GLU A 157 4.96 8.91 16.43
CA GLU A 157 6.38 9.08 16.14
C GLU A 157 6.58 10.50 15.56
N ALA A 158 6.85 11.46 16.45
CA ALA A 158 7.06 12.84 16.01
C ALA A 158 8.27 12.95 15.07
N PRO A 159 8.22 13.83 14.03
CA PRO A 159 9.34 14.07 13.12
C PRO A 159 10.64 14.37 13.85
N THR A 160 11.72 13.70 13.42
CA THR A 160 13.09 13.93 13.91
C THR A 160 13.91 14.84 13.00
N TYR A 161 13.26 15.42 11.99
CA TYR A 161 13.83 16.28 10.95
C TYR A 161 13.16 17.67 11.00
N GLU A 162 13.74 18.64 10.30
CA GLU A 162 13.20 19.98 10.22
C GLU A 162 12.51 20.26 8.88
N LEU A 163 11.68 21.31 8.81
CA LEU A 163 10.92 21.66 7.61
C LEU A 163 11.83 21.84 6.37
N HIS A 164 13.01 22.43 6.53
CA HIS A 164 13.93 22.63 5.41
C HIS A 164 14.50 21.32 4.85
N ASP A 165 14.57 20.25 5.66
CA ASP A 165 15.03 18.95 5.22
C ASP A 165 14.04 18.28 4.27
N ILE A 166 12.75 18.60 4.40
CA ILE A 166 11.73 18.14 3.43
C ILE A 166 12.07 18.61 2.02
N TYR A 167 12.39 19.88 1.84
CA TYR A 167 12.72 20.43 0.51
C TYR A 167 14.00 19.83 -0.06
N ARG A 168 15.00 19.58 0.79
CA ARG A 168 16.23 18.87 0.39
C ARG A 168 15.95 17.42 0.00
N ALA A 169 15.12 16.72 0.78
CA ALA A 169 14.71 15.35 0.51
C ALA A 169 13.94 15.24 -0.81
N LEU A 170 13.03 16.16 -1.10
CA LEU A 170 12.29 16.20 -2.36
C LEU A 170 13.21 16.26 -3.58
N SER A 171 14.31 17.04 -3.50
CA SER A 171 15.30 17.12 -4.57
C SER A 171 16.05 15.79 -4.79
N VAL A 172 16.31 15.04 -3.72
CA VAL A 172 16.93 13.71 -3.80
C VAL A 172 15.93 12.69 -4.35
N LEU A 173 14.69 12.70 -3.85
CA LEU A 173 13.62 11.79 -4.29
C LEU A 173 13.30 11.98 -5.78
N ALA A 174 13.31 13.23 -6.26
CA ALA A 174 13.09 13.50 -7.69
C ALA A 174 14.20 12.92 -8.57
N LYS A 175 15.47 12.98 -8.13
CA LYS A 175 16.60 12.39 -8.87
C LYS A 175 16.57 10.86 -8.88
N GLU A 176 16.02 10.26 -7.86
CA GLU A 176 15.94 8.79 -7.70
C GLU A 176 14.55 8.23 -8.08
N CYS A 177 13.74 9.03 -8.80
CA CYS A 177 12.35 8.68 -9.14
C CYS A 177 12.26 7.32 -9.84
N ASP A 178 13.11 7.06 -10.83
CA ASP A 178 13.12 5.80 -11.59
C ASP A 178 13.48 4.59 -10.72
N LEU A 179 14.49 4.76 -9.83
CA LEU A 179 14.81 3.72 -8.85
C LEU A 179 13.61 3.43 -7.94
N ILE A 180 12.98 4.49 -7.43
CA ILE A 180 11.83 4.34 -6.51
C ILE A 180 10.70 3.61 -7.23
N GLN A 181 10.31 4.03 -8.43
CA GLN A 181 9.25 3.40 -9.21
C GLN A 181 9.54 1.92 -9.48
N SER A 182 10.76 1.61 -9.96
CA SER A 182 11.18 0.24 -10.25
C SER A 182 11.12 -0.67 -9.02
N GLU A 183 11.62 -0.19 -7.88
CA GLU A 183 11.63 -0.98 -6.64
C GLU A 183 10.22 -1.12 -6.05
N VAL A 184 9.40 -0.07 -6.08
CA VAL A 184 7.99 -0.11 -5.65
C VAL A 184 7.21 -1.10 -6.51
N TYR A 185 7.38 -1.08 -7.84
CA TYR A 185 6.75 -2.05 -8.71
C TYR A 185 7.15 -3.49 -8.32
N LYS A 186 8.44 -3.79 -8.19
CA LYS A 186 8.92 -5.12 -7.78
C LYS A 186 8.35 -5.56 -6.44
N ASN A 187 8.28 -4.64 -5.48
CA ASN A 187 7.77 -4.95 -4.14
C ASN A 187 6.24 -5.04 -4.10
N SER A 188 5.51 -4.44 -5.06
CA SER A 188 4.05 -4.43 -5.06
C SER A 188 3.40 -5.81 -5.24
N PHE A 189 4.17 -6.83 -5.62
CA PHE A 189 3.69 -8.21 -5.69
C PHE A 189 3.28 -8.80 -4.32
N PHE A 190 3.66 -8.15 -3.21
CA PHE A 190 3.15 -8.54 -1.89
C PHE A 190 1.65 -8.26 -1.72
N LEU A 191 1.11 -7.28 -2.45
CA LEU A 191 -0.32 -6.97 -2.44
C LEU A 191 -1.17 -8.07 -3.09
N GLY A 192 -0.56 -8.91 -3.93
CA GLY A 192 -1.20 -9.98 -4.65
C GLY A 192 -0.63 -10.18 -6.05
N LYS A 193 -1.28 -11.03 -6.82
CA LYS A 193 -0.89 -11.25 -8.21
C LYS A 193 -1.27 -10.03 -9.05
N ARG A 194 -0.30 -9.41 -9.69
CA ARG A 194 -0.52 -8.28 -10.59
C ARG A 194 -1.18 -8.75 -11.91
N ASN A 195 -2.11 -7.95 -12.40
CA ASN A 195 -2.80 -8.20 -13.66
C ASN A 195 -2.15 -7.39 -14.80
N ASP A 196 -1.01 -7.86 -15.27
CA ASP A 196 -0.18 -7.22 -16.29
C ASP A 196 -0.56 -7.56 -17.73
N LYS A 197 -1.67 -8.30 -17.93
CA LYS A 197 -2.16 -8.65 -19.27
C LYS A 197 -2.78 -7.46 -20.00
N VAL A 198 -3.30 -6.50 -19.27
CA VAL A 198 -3.91 -5.28 -19.79
C VAL A 198 -3.23 -4.09 -19.12
N LEU A 199 -2.75 -3.16 -19.93
CA LEU A 199 -2.17 -1.91 -19.47
C LEU A 199 -3.10 -0.77 -19.86
N TYR A 200 -3.44 0.06 -18.87
CA TYR A 200 -4.13 1.33 -19.10
C TYR A 200 -3.12 2.45 -19.04
N TYR A 201 -3.24 3.37 -19.96
CA TYR A 201 -2.47 4.60 -19.98
C TYR A 201 -3.41 5.80 -19.97
N ASP A 202 -3.15 6.74 -19.05
CA ASP A 202 -3.85 8.02 -19.01
C ASP A 202 -2.88 9.16 -18.76
N CYS A 203 -3.18 10.31 -19.35
CA CYS A 203 -2.46 11.55 -19.11
C CYS A 203 -3.31 12.50 -18.30
N THR A 204 -2.68 13.14 -17.31
CA THR A 204 -3.29 14.24 -16.55
C THR A 204 -2.40 15.47 -16.61
N ASN A 205 -2.99 16.64 -16.36
CA ASN A 205 -2.28 17.91 -16.35
C ASN A 205 -2.29 18.50 -14.94
N TYR A 206 -1.16 19.05 -14.53
CA TYR A 206 -1.05 19.86 -13.31
C TYR A 206 -0.75 21.29 -13.73
N TYR A 207 -1.64 22.22 -13.42
CA TYR A 207 -1.44 23.65 -13.67
C TYR A 207 -0.72 24.32 -12.49
N PHE A 208 -0.05 25.41 -12.80
CA PHE A 208 0.66 26.23 -11.83
C PHE A 208 0.16 27.66 -11.92
N GLU A 209 -0.17 28.26 -10.79
CA GLU A 209 -0.61 29.66 -10.69
C GLU A 209 0.61 30.61 -10.85
N ILE A 210 1.24 30.57 -12.01
CA ILE A 210 2.36 31.42 -12.41
C ILE A 210 2.05 32.04 -13.78
N GLU A 211 2.57 33.24 -14.02
CA GLU A 211 2.37 33.97 -15.29
C GLU A 211 3.45 33.65 -16.33
N GLN A 212 4.60 33.15 -15.91
CA GLN A 212 5.72 32.88 -16.81
C GLN A 212 6.10 31.39 -16.80
N GLU A 213 6.48 30.89 -17.96
CA GLU A 213 7.02 29.55 -18.07
C GLU A 213 8.34 29.39 -17.33
N TYR A 214 8.50 28.28 -16.64
CA TYR A 214 9.74 27.94 -15.95
C TYR A 214 10.02 26.44 -15.99
N GLY A 215 11.16 26.02 -16.49
CA GLY A 215 11.54 24.61 -16.64
C GLY A 215 10.51 23.86 -17.48
N ASP A 216 9.98 22.75 -16.95
CA ASP A 216 8.96 21.92 -17.61
C ASP A 216 7.53 22.49 -17.52
N LYS A 217 7.33 23.54 -16.72
CA LYS A 217 6.08 24.26 -16.63
C LYS A 217 5.91 25.14 -17.87
N LYS A 218 5.21 24.62 -18.87
CA LYS A 218 5.01 25.22 -20.18
C LYS A 218 3.53 25.42 -20.46
N TYR A 219 3.22 26.44 -21.28
CA TYR A 219 1.88 26.55 -21.84
C TYR A 219 1.61 25.38 -22.77
N GLY A 220 0.42 24.84 -22.69
CA GLY A 220 0.00 23.70 -23.48
C GLY A 220 -1.50 23.45 -23.40
N LYS A 221 -1.94 22.41 -24.08
CA LYS A 221 -3.35 22.02 -24.11
C LYS A 221 -3.75 21.44 -22.75
N SER A 222 -4.37 22.25 -21.89
CA SER A 222 -4.92 21.83 -20.61
C SER A 222 -6.27 21.16 -20.78
N LYS A 223 -6.51 20.02 -20.12
CA LYS A 223 -7.84 19.37 -20.08
C LYS A 223 -8.90 20.27 -19.43
N GLU A 224 -8.50 21.15 -18.51
CA GLU A 224 -9.38 22.10 -17.83
C GLU A 224 -9.48 23.46 -18.55
N HIS A 225 -8.84 23.62 -19.71
CA HIS A 225 -8.80 24.88 -20.48
C HIS A 225 -8.30 26.11 -19.68
N ARG A 226 -7.41 25.89 -18.70
CA ARG A 226 -6.82 26.97 -17.92
C ARG A 226 -5.70 27.68 -18.68
N PRO A 227 -5.57 29.00 -18.51
CA PRO A 227 -4.54 29.79 -19.19
C PRO A 227 -3.17 29.72 -18.50
N ASN A 228 -2.94 28.79 -17.61
CA ASN A 228 -1.72 28.70 -16.82
C ASN A 228 -0.73 27.68 -17.40
N PRO A 229 0.59 27.85 -17.17
CA PRO A 229 1.55 26.82 -17.48
C PRO A 229 1.24 25.51 -16.77
N ILE A 230 1.43 24.39 -17.47
CA ILE A 230 1.15 23.03 -17.00
C ILE A 230 2.38 22.15 -17.06
N ILE A 231 2.34 21.05 -16.29
CA ILE A 231 3.15 19.85 -16.49
C ILE A 231 2.18 18.72 -16.78
N GLN A 232 2.55 17.87 -17.72
CA GLN A 232 1.80 16.66 -18.04
C GLN A 232 2.39 15.47 -17.32
N MET A 233 1.53 14.55 -16.84
CA MET A 233 1.92 13.28 -16.25
C MET A 233 1.22 12.16 -16.99
N GLY A 234 2.00 11.27 -17.61
CA GLY A 234 1.53 10.00 -18.11
C GLY A 234 1.62 8.93 -17.04
N LEU A 235 0.55 8.20 -16.79
CA LEU A 235 0.46 7.13 -15.79
C LEU A 235 0.08 5.82 -16.47
N PHE A 236 0.87 4.78 -16.22
CA PHE A 236 0.50 3.40 -16.53
C PHE A 236 -0.07 2.71 -15.30
N THR A 237 -1.19 2.02 -15.50
CA THR A 237 -1.77 1.12 -14.49
C THR A 237 -1.99 -0.28 -15.08
N ASP A 238 -2.01 -1.28 -14.24
CA ASP A 238 -2.38 -2.64 -14.64
C ASP A 238 -3.90 -2.81 -14.78
N GLY A 239 -4.33 -4.03 -15.13
CA GLY A 239 -5.73 -4.37 -15.33
C GLY A 239 -6.63 -4.21 -14.10
N ASP A 240 -6.04 -4.11 -12.91
CA ASP A 240 -6.73 -3.88 -11.64
C ASP A 240 -6.65 -2.41 -11.18
N GLY A 241 -6.09 -1.52 -12.02
CA GLY A 241 -5.95 -0.10 -11.75
C GLY A 241 -4.80 0.26 -10.81
N ILE A 242 -3.90 -0.68 -10.50
CA ILE A 242 -2.74 -0.41 -9.64
C ILE A 242 -1.62 0.22 -10.48
N PRO A 243 -1.04 1.35 -10.05
CA PRO A 243 0.04 2.02 -10.77
C PRO A 243 1.25 1.11 -11.02
N LEU A 244 1.81 1.23 -12.23
CA LEU A 244 3.03 0.56 -12.66
C LEU A 244 4.19 1.54 -12.72
N ALA A 245 4.00 2.61 -13.46
CA ALA A 245 4.98 3.67 -13.66
C ALA A 245 4.30 4.97 -14.07
N PHE A 246 4.99 6.08 -13.86
CA PHE A 246 4.59 7.38 -14.38
C PHE A 246 5.80 8.12 -14.95
N SER A 247 5.52 9.06 -15.85
CA SER A 247 6.53 9.99 -16.34
C SER A 247 5.96 11.41 -16.41
N LEU A 248 6.84 12.38 -16.25
CA LEU A 248 6.48 13.79 -16.32
C LEU A 248 7.03 14.40 -17.61
N PHE A 249 6.22 15.25 -18.26
CA PHE A 249 6.56 15.90 -19.52
C PHE A 249 6.27 17.39 -19.45
N PRO A 250 7.04 18.21 -20.20
CA PRO A 250 6.73 19.62 -20.35
C PRO A 250 5.30 19.84 -20.87
N GLY A 251 4.64 20.89 -20.40
CA GLY A 251 3.26 21.20 -20.77
C GLY A 251 3.03 21.41 -22.28
N SER A 252 4.06 21.82 -23.01
CA SER A 252 4.03 22.01 -24.46
C SER A 252 4.11 20.70 -25.28
N GLN A 253 4.40 19.57 -24.65
CA GLN A 253 4.53 18.28 -25.31
C GLN A 253 3.16 17.69 -25.65
N ASN A 254 3.05 17.03 -26.82
CA ASN A 254 1.81 16.33 -27.18
C ASN A 254 1.66 15.04 -26.37
N GLU A 255 0.47 14.78 -25.86
CA GLU A 255 0.14 13.57 -25.07
C GLU A 255 0.50 12.25 -25.80
N GLN A 256 0.36 12.23 -27.13
CA GLN A 256 0.69 11.05 -27.94
C GLN A 256 2.20 10.76 -28.00
N LEU A 257 3.04 11.79 -27.90
CA LEU A 257 4.50 11.63 -27.89
C LEU A 257 5.01 11.15 -26.53
N SER A 258 4.25 11.32 -25.47
CA SER A 258 4.61 10.84 -24.13
C SER A 258 4.72 9.30 -24.06
N LEU A 259 3.93 8.58 -24.87
CA LEU A 259 3.98 7.11 -24.97
C LEU A 259 5.30 6.56 -25.55
N ILE A 260 6.05 7.35 -26.28
CA ILE A 260 7.31 6.92 -26.93
C ILE A 260 8.48 6.95 -25.94
N HIS A 261 8.33 7.65 -24.82
CA HIS A 261 9.39 7.89 -23.84
C HIS A 261 9.22 7.13 -22.52
N ILE A 262 8.19 6.29 -22.41
CA ILE A 262 7.94 5.37 -21.29
C ILE A 262 8.23 3.95 -21.77
#